data_4c887f318279cb39a7845e9ae24914d9
#
_entry.id   4c887f318279cb39a7845e9ae24914d9
#
_cell.length_a   1.000
_cell.length_b   1.000
_cell.length_c   1.000
_cell.angle_alpha   90.00
_cell.angle_beta   90.00
_cell.angle_gamma   90.00
#
_symmetry.space_group_name_H-M   'P 1'
#
loop_
_entity.id
_entity.type
_entity.pdbx_description
1 polymer ?
#
loop_
_entity_poly.entity_id
_entity_poly.type
_entity_poly.pdbx_seq_one_letter_code
_entity_poly.pdbx_strand_id
1 'polypeptide(L)'
;GGLEESLFKILCEDHPESVSELTIQYRMCEDIATLSNFLIYDGKLKCGTADVRDRGLDVPHLSRLAKFQTSPTIQRWIEDVLDFQRKVVFLNYDSCSDIQEKSSSDSITNPGELTIVQQCIDGMLECGVEAKNVGVMTLYRAQLRLLKEKLQDERHEDLEILTADQFQGRDKDCIVISLVRSNLEQKSGSLLKELRRVNVAMTRAKSKLILIGSRKTISSVPEIEKFIALLQDRGWIYELSANFLQAYVFPSTSKVQASCDKKLSGNTKPKVKSIDANSKILRNKPITRQAVSEL
;
A
#
# COMPACT_ATOMS: atom_id res chain seq x y z
N GLY A 1 -34.87 -2.37 9.08
CA GLY A 1 -33.64 -3.01 8.83
C GLY A 1 -33.54 -3.80 7.61
N GLY A 2 -33.14 -4.48 6.99
CA GLY A 2 -33.26 -5.46 5.92
C GLY A 2 -32.32 -5.31 4.71
N LEU A 3 -31.68 -4.15 4.52
CA LEU A 3 -30.77 -3.92 3.38
C LEU A 3 -29.30 -4.25 3.67
N GLU A 4 -28.94 -4.55 4.90
CA GLU A 4 -27.56 -4.88 5.29
C GLU A 4 -27.25 -6.38 5.25
N GLU A 5 -28.25 -7.25 5.14
CA GLU A 5 -28.06 -8.70 5.04
C GLU A 5 -28.16 -9.18 3.60
N SER A 6 -27.11 -9.86 3.13
CA SER A 6 -27.13 -10.42 1.78
C SER A 6 -28.08 -11.64 1.73
N LEU A 7 -28.74 -11.83 0.58
CA LEU A 7 -29.57 -13.02 0.34
C LEU A 7 -28.79 -14.33 0.60
N PHE A 8 -27.49 -14.34 0.27
CA PHE A 8 -26.62 -15.48 0.54
C PHE A 8 -26.52 -15.81 2.03
N LYS A 9 -26.36 -14.77 2.89
CA LYS A 9 -26.31 -14.97 4.34
C LYS A 9 -27.62 -15.59 4.86
N ILE A 10 -28.77 -15.01 4.45
CA ILE A 10 -30.09 -15.52 4.83
C ILE A 10 -30.25 -16.99 4.42
N LEU A 11 -29.91 -17.33 3.18
CA LEU A 11 -30.01 -18.73 2.70
C LEU A 11 -29.08 -19.69 3.46
N CYS A 12 -27.88 -19.25 3.85
CA CYS A 12 -26.96 -20.06 4.66
C CYS A 12 -27.49 -20.29 6.08
N GLU A 13 -28.18 -19.32 6.66
CA GLU A 13 -28.78 -19.44 7.99
C GLU A 13 -30.05 -20.29 7.98
N ASP A 14 -30.87 -20.20 6.94
CA ASP A 14 -32.11 -20.95 6.80
C ASP A 14 -31.87 -22.41 6.35
N HIS A 15 -30.79 -22.68 5.62
CA HIS A 15 -30.45 -23.98 5.03
C HIS A 15 -29.00 -24.38 5.31
N PRO A 16 -28.58 -24.53 6.58
CA PRO A 16 -27.18 -24.83 6.93
C PRO A 16 -26.70 -26.18 6.37
N GLU A 17 -27.61 -27.13 6.17
CA GLU A 17 -27.31 -28.44 5.56
C GLU A 17 -26.90 -28.36 4.08
N SER A 18 -27.27 -27.27 3.41
CA SER A 18 -26.92 -27.02 2.00
C SER A 18 -25.61 -26.25 1.84
N VAL A 19 -24.98 -25.82 2.95
CA VAL A 19 -23.74 -25.07 2.94
C VAL A 19 -22.55 -26.00 2.87
N SER A 20 -21.69 -25.83 1.85
CA SER A 20 -20.40 -26.50 1.75
C SER A 20 -19.26 -25.50 1.85
N GLU A 21 -18.41 -25.63 2.87
CA GLU A 21 -17.26 -24.76 3.09
C GLU A 21 -16.05 -25.22 2.26
N LEU A 22 -15.42 -24.28 1.55
CA LEU A 22 -14.14 -24.52 0.88
C LEU A 22 -13.00 -24.28 1.87
N THR A 23 -12.36 -25.37 2.30
CA THR A 23 -11.29 -25.33 3.32
C THR A 23 -9.89 -25.51 2.74
N ILE A 24 -9.76 -25.80 1.43
CA ILE A 24 -8.47 -25.98 0.76
C ILE A 24 -8.23 -24.80 -0.18
N GLN A 25 -7.07 -24.17 -0.06
CA GLN A 25 -6.67 -23.04 -0.89
C GLN A 25 -5.34 -23.32 -1.63
N TYR A 26 -5.16 -22.71 -2.81
CA TYR A 26 -4.00 -22.88 -3.68
C TYR A 26 -3.29 -21.54 -4.00
N ARG A 27 -3.60 -20.48 -3.28
CA ARG A 27 -3.08 -19.13 -3.54
C ARG A 27 -1.93 -18.77 -2.62
N MET A 28 -2.17 -18.75 -1.32
CA MET A 28 -1.29 -18.16 -0.32
C MET A 28 -0.32 -19.20 0.25
N CYS A 29 0.91 -18.78 0.56
CA CYS A 29 1.78 -19.59 1.42
C CYS A 29 1.18 -19.72 2.83
N GLU A 30 1.69 -20.66 3.62
CA GLU A 30 1.13 -21.02 4.92
C GLU A 30 1.10 -19.85 5.91
N ASP A 31 2.16 -19.03 5.94
CA ASP A 31 2.24 -17.89 6.86
C ASP A 31 1.14 -16.87 6.60
N ILE A 32 0.86 -16.56 5.32
CA ILE A 32 -0.23 -15.66 4.94
C ILE A 32 -1.59 -16.30 5.23
N ALA A 33 -1.74 -17.60 4.93
CA ALA A 33 -2.97 -18.35 5.23
C ALA A 33 -3.24 -18.39 6.74
N THR A 34 -2.20 -18.43 7.58
CA THR A 34 -2.33 -18.36 9.05
C THR A 34 -2.98 -17.06 9.52
N LEU A 35 -2.65 -15.92 8.91
CA LEU A 35 -3.32 -14.64 9.23
C LEU A 35 -4.80 -14.68 8.89
N SER A 36 -5.13 -15.22 7.72
CA SER A 36 -6.52 -15.36 7.27
C SER A 36 -7.31 -16.34 8.16
N ASN A 37 -6.70 -17.46 8.55
CA ASN A 37 -7.28 -18.40 9.50
C ASN A 37 -7.58 -17.73 10.84
N PHE A 38 -6.66 -16.92 11.35
CA PHE A 38 -6.85 -16.22 12.61
C PHE A 38 -8.00 -15.21 12.55
N LEU A 39 -8.13 -14.49 11.43
CA LEU A 39 -9.11 -13.39 11.32
C LEU A 39 -10.52 -13.86 10.96
N ILE A 40 -10.67 -14.91 10.13
CA ILE A 40 -11.93 -15.23 9.46
C ILE A 40 -12.26 -16.74 9.47
N TYR A 41 -11.27 -17.62 9.30
CA TYR A 41 -11.55 -19.04 8.98
C TYR A 41 -11.35 -19.99 10.16
N ASP A 42 -11.07 -19.50 11.37
CA ASP A 42 -10.95 -20.30 12.61
C ASP A 42 -10.04 -21.53 12.46
N GLY A 43 -8.93 -21.40 11.74
CA GLY A 43 -7.98 -22.49 11.52
C GLY A 43 -8.39 -23.54 10.48
N LYS A 44 -9.54 -23.39 9.82
CA LYS A 44 -10.08 -24.40 8.89
C LYS A 44 -9.37 -24.39 7.52
N LEU A 45 -8.77 -23.26 7.10
CA LEU A 45 -8.17 -23.10 5.78
C LEU A 45 -6.80 -23.79 5.72
N LYS A 46 -6.60 -24.67 4.72
CA LYS A 46 -5.38 -25.45 4.53
C LYS A 46 -4.78 -25.21 3.14
N CYS A 47 -3.46 -25.27 3.03
CA CYS A 47 -2.78 -25.26 1.73
C CYS A 47 -3.00 -26.60 1.01
N GLY A 48 -3.35 -26.54 -0.28
CA GLY A 48 -3.67 -27.72 -1.07
C GLY A 48 -2.45 -28.56 -1.46
N THR A 49 -1.26 -27.95 -1.57
CA THR A 49 0.00 -28.63 -1.89
C THR A 49 1.17 -28.09 -1.07
N ALA A 50 2.26 -28.88 -0.98
CA ALA A 50 3.49 -28.44 -0.34
C ALA A 50 4.11 -27.22 -1.06
N ASP A 51 4.06 -27.18 -2.38
CA ASP A 51 4.58 -26.05 -3.17
C ASP A 51 3.86 -24.73 -2.86
N VAL A 52 2.54 -24.79 -2.64
CA VAL A 52 1.77 -23.61 -2.21
C VAL A 52 2.13 -23.23 -0.79
N ARG A 53 2.22 -24.22 0.12
CA ARG A 53 2.53 -24.01 1.54
C ARG A 53 3.87 -23.32 1.73
N ASP A 54 4.91 -23.81 1.05
CA ASP A 54 6.30 -23.42 1.26
C ASP A 54 6.74 -22.26 0.36
N ARG A 55 5.85 -21.78 -0.50
CA ARG A 55 6.11 -20.69 -1.45
C ARG A 55 6.68 -19.45 -0.74
N GLY A 56 7.76 -18.90 -1.28
CA GLY A 56 8.36 -17.62 -0.90
C GLY A 56 8.51 -16.71 -2.12
N LEU A 57 8.81 -15.44 -1.89
CA LEU A 57 9.12 -14.50 -2.97
C LEU A 57 10.49 -14.86 -3.53
N ASP A 58 10.56 -15.06 -4.84
CA ASP A 58 11.84 -15.20 -5.54
C ASP A 58 12.49 -13.81 -5.69
N VAL A 59 13.69 -13.68 -5.13
CA VAL A 59 14.52 -12.46 -5.17
C VAL A 59 15.88 -12.83 -5.76
N PRO A 60 16.01 -12.87 -7.10
CA PRO A 60 17.16 -13.48 -7.79
C PRO A 60 18.50 -12.90 -7.39
N HIS A 61 18.54 -11.61 -7.06
CA HIS A 61 19.78 -10.86 -6.87
C HIS A 61 19.82 -10.08 -5.57
N LEU A 62 19.41 -10.68 -4.44
CA LEU A 62 19.36 -10.02 -3.13
C LEU A 62 20.69 -9.34 -2.75
N SER A 63 21.82 -9.94 -3.10
CA SER A 63 23.16 -9.38 -2.83
C SER A 63 23.45 -8.03 -3.52
N ARG A 64 22.66 -7.64 -4.54
CA ARG A 64 22.81 -6.32 -5.19
C ARG A 64 22.51 -5.16 -4.23
N LEU A 65 21.70 -5.36 -3.20
CA LEU A 65 21.37 -4.32 -2.21
C LEU A 65 22.61 -3.74 -1.52
N ALA A 66 23.67 -4.53 -1.37
CA ALA A 66 24.93 -4.04 -0.80
C ALA A 66 25.54 -2.85 -1.58
N LYS A 67 25.23 -2.70 -2.88
CA LYS A 67 25.69 -1.57 -3.70
C LYS A 67 24.99 -0.26 -3.39
N PHE A 68 23.80 -0.32 -2.84
CA PHE A 68 22.95 0.82 -2.52
C PHE A 68 22.99 1.19 -1.04
N GLN A 69 23.64 0.36 -0.20
CA GLN A 69 23.79 0.61 1.21
C GLN A 69 24.74 1.79 1.45
N THR A 70 24.32 2.76 2.26
CA THR A 70 25.07 4.00 2.52
C THR A 70 26.15 3.80 3.60
N SER A 71 25.89 2.93 4.59
CA SER A 71 26.78 2.68 5.70
C SER A 71 26.60 1.27 6.26
N PRO A 72 27.70 0.56 6.57
CA PRO A 72 27.61 -0.77 7.16
C PRO A 72 27.09 -0.77 8.61
N THR A 73 27.04 0.39 9.25
CA THR A 73 26.56 0.54 10.64
C THR A 73 25.05 0.73 10.72
N ILE A 74 24.37 1.05 9.61
CA ILE A 74 22.93 1.18 9.57
C ILE A 74 22.31 -0.18 9.27
N GLN A 75 21.18 -0.46 9.90
CA GLN A 75 20.42 -1.70 9.76
C GLN A 75 20.09 -2.02 8.30
N ARG A 76 20.41 -3.23 7.85
CA ARG A 76 20.13 -3.72 6.48
C ARG A 76 18.70 -4.18 6.31
N TRP A 77 17.76 -3.36 6.73
CA TRP A 77 16.36 -3.73 6.88
C TRP A 77 15.71 -4.26 5.58
N ILE A 78 16.09 -3.75 4.39
CA ILE A 78 15.51 -4.24 3.13
C ILE A 78 16.01 -5.67 2.84
N GLU A 79 17.28 -5.99 3.06
CA GLU A 79 17.81 -7.35 2.92
C GLU A 79 17.05 -8.31 3.84
N ASP A 80 16.87 -7.94 5.11
CA ASP A 80 16.15 -8.75 6.09
C ASP A 80 14.68 -8.93 5.71
N VAL A 81 14.02 -7.87 5.22
CA VAL A 81 12.63 -7.91 4.78
C VAL A 81 12.45 -8.78 3.54
N LEU A 82 13.40 -8.76 2.60
CA LEU A 82 13.36 -9.54 1.37
C LEU A 82 13.88 -10.96 1.52
N ASP A 83 14.35 -11.37 2.69
CA ASP A 83 14.72 -12.77 2.95
C ASP A 83 13.57 -13.71 2.59
N PHE A 84 13.91 -14.80 1.90
CA PHE A 84 12.95 -15.83 1.45
C PHE A 84 12.17 -16.47 2.61
N GLN A 85 12.81 -16.62 3.78
CA GLN A 85 12.17 -17.22 4.94
C GLN A 85 11.14 -16.31 5.62
N ARG A 86 11.25 -15.00 5.42
CA ARG A 86 10.34 -14.00 5.99
C ARG A 86 9.17 -13.73 5.05
N LYS A 87 8.17 -14.60 5.04
CA LYS A 87 7.02 -14.51 4.13
C LYS A 87 6.01 -13.45 4.54
N VAL A 88 5.89 -13.20 5.84
CA VAL A 88 5.09 -12.12 6.43
C VAL A 88 6.01 -11.20 7.22
N VAL A 89 5.90 -9.90 6.99
CA VAL A 89 6.66 -8.88 7.73
C VAL A 89 5.75 -7.69 8.05
N PHE A 90 5.72 -7.31 9.32
CA PHE A 90 5.13 -6.05 9.76
C PHE A 90 6.27 -5.07 10.08
N LEU A 91 6.44 -4.04 9.26
CA LEU A 91 7.41 -2.97 9.45
C LEU A 91 6.86 -1.96 10.46
N ASN A 92 7.34 -2.03 11.69
CA ASN A 92 6.98 -1.08 12.74
C ASN A 92 7.97 0.08 12.76
N TYR A 93 7.46 1.31 12.57
CA TYR A 93 8.27 2.52 12.59
C TYR A 93 8.02 3.39 13.82
N ASP A 94 7.50 2.85 14.92
CA ASP A 94 7.22 3.60 16.15
C ASP A 94 8.45 4.27 16.78
N SER A 95 9.66 3.83 16.42
CA SER A 95 10.92 4.47 16.82
C SER A 95 11.24 5.76 16.03
N CYS A 96 10.47 6.07 14.99
CA CYS A 96 10.69 7.20 14.08
C CYS A 96 9.62 8.27 14.31
N SER A 97 9.91 9.25 15.16
CA SER A 97 8.98 10.34 15.53
C SER A 97 8.50 11.18 14.34
N ASP A 98 9.28 11.21 13.25
CA ASP A 98 9.02 12.03 12.08
C ASP A 98 8.00 11.40 11.11
N ILE A 99 7.69 10.11 11.30
CA ILE A 99 6.71 9.40 10.48
C ILE A 99 5.35 9.47 11.17
N GLN A 100 4.56 10.47 10.77
CA GLN A 100 3.22 10.68 11.29
C GLN A 100 2.22 10.91 10.16
N GLU A 101 0.97 10.52 10.42
CA GLU A 101 -0.12 10.85 9.50
C GLU A 101 -0.34 12.36 9.40
N LYS A 102 -0.75 12.79 8.22
CA LYS A 102 -1.26 14.15 7.97
C LYS A 102 -2.75 14.06 7.71
N SER A 103 -3.52 14.71 8.57
CA SER A 103 -4.97 14.77 8.46
C SER A 103 -5.39 16.17 7.99
N SER A 104 -6.27 16.22 6.99
CA SER A 104 -6.97 17.44 6.58
C SER A 104 -8.43 17.08 6.36
N SER A 105 -9.38 17.91 6.75
CA SER A 105 -10.84 17.73 6.82
C SER A 105 -11.39 16.33 6.48
N ASP A 106 -11.12 15.78 5.30
CA ASP A 106 -11.64 14.48 4.83
C ASP A 106 -10.57 13.54 4.27
N SER A 107 -9.29 13.87 4.41
CA SER A 107 -8.21 13.09 3.84
C SER A 107 -7.11 12.80 4.87
N ILE A 108 -6.67 11.54 4.90
CA ILE A 108 -5.58 11.09 5.75
C ILE A 108 -4.49 10.50 4.86
N THR A 109 -3.26 10.95 5.06
CA THR A 109 -2.07 10.50 4.35
C THR A 109 -0.90 10.31 5.30
N ASN A 110 0.08 9.52 4.92
CA ASN A 110 1.34 9.36 5.64
C ASN A 110 2.51 9.39 4.65
N PRO A 111 3.14 10.57 4.46
CA PRO A 111 4.27 10.71 3.56
C PRO A 111 5.50 9.89 3.99
N GLY A 112 5.67 9.61 5.27
CA GLY A 112 6.75 8.75 5.76
C GLY A 112 6.55 7.30 5.32
N GLU A 113 5.34 6.74 5.45
CA GLU A 113 5.04 5.41 4.92
C GLU A 113 5.21 5.33 3.40
N LEU A 114 4.88 6.41 2.65
CA LEU A 114 5.15 6.48 1.22
C LEU A 114 6.64 6.25 0.91
N THR A 115 7.54 6.85 1.70
CA THR A 115 8.99 6.67 1.51
C THR A 115 9.43 5.24 1.83
N ILE A 116 8.85 4.60 2.86
CA ILE A 116 9.10 3.20 3.18
C ILE A 116 8.64 2.29 2.03
N VAL A 117 7.42 2.50 1.53
CA VAL A 117 6.89 1.77 0.37
C VAL A 117 7.83 1.91 -0.82
N GLN A 118 8.24 3.14 -1.16
CA GLN A 118 9.16 3.39 -2.26
C GLN A 118 10.46 2.62 -2.11
N GLN A 119 11.11 2.68 -0.94
CA GLN A 119 12.36 1.95 -0.71
C GLN A 119 12.18 0.43 -0.79
N CYS A 120 11.06 -0.12 -0.32
CA CYS A 120 10.74 -1.55 -0.51
C CYS A 120 10.63 -1.91 -1.99
N ILE A 121 9.90 -1.11 -2.77
CA ILE A 121 9.69 -1.36 -4.20
C ILE A 121 11.00 -1.22 -4.96
N ASP A 122 11.73 -0.12 -4.78
CA ASP A 122 13.01 0.10 -5.44
C ASP A 122 14.01 -1.03 -5.11
N GLY A 123 14.06 -1.46 -3.85
CA GLY A 123 14.88 -2.59 -3.42
C GLY A 123 14.51 -3.90 -4.11
N MET A 124 13.22 -4.21 -4.24
CA MET A 124 12.74 -5.41 -4.95
C MET A 124 13.13 -5.37 -6.44
N LEU A 125 12.91 -4.24 -7.11
CA LEU A 125 13.23 -4.07 -8.53
C LEU A 125 14.74 -4.19 -8.80
N GLU A 126 15.58 -3.58 -7.97
CA GLU A 126 17.04 -3.70 -8.08
C GLU A 126 17.54 -5.13 -7.84
N CYS A 127 16.81 -5.91 -7.06
CA CYS A 127 17.07 -7.33 -6.85
C CYS A 127 16.52 -8.26 -7.93
N GLY A 128 15.86 -7.71 -8.95
CA GLY A 128 15.35 -8.48 -10.10
C GLY A 128 13.92 -9.01 -9.91
N VAL A 129 13.19 -8.57 -8.90
CA VAL A 129 11.74 -8.83 -8.80
C VAL A 129 11.04 -7.98 -9.87
N GLU A 130 10.20 -8.59 -10.69
CA GLU A 130 9.45 -7.86 -11.73
C GLU A 130 8.29 -7.05 -11.11
N ALA A 131 8.12 -5.79 -11.53
CA ALA A 131 7.08 -4.89 -11.04
C ALA A 131 5.66 -5.47 -11.17
N LYS A 132 5.39 -6.22 -12.26
CA LYS A 132 4.09 -6.89 -12.49
C LYS A 132 3.72 -7.91 -11.41
N ASN A 133 4.70 -8.46 -10.67
CA ASN A 133 4.50 -9.44 -9.61
C ASN A 133 4.30 -8.79 -8.23
N VAL A 134 4.36 -7.45 -8.18
CA VAL A 134 4.23 -6.67 -6.94
C VAL A 134 2.97 -5.82 -6.98
N GLY A 135 2.26 -5.76 -5.86
CA GLY A 135 1.12 -4.88 -5.66
C GLY A 135 1.33 -3.99 -4.43
N VAL A 136 0.89 -2.75 -4.53
CA VAL A 136 0.87 -1.79 -3.41
C VAL A 136 -0.58 -1.48 -3.07
N MET A 137 -0.91 -1.58 -1.81
CA MET A 137 -2.28 -1.38 -1.35
C MET A 137 -2.36 -0.41 -0.18
N THR A 138 -3.49 0.26 -0.09
CA THR A 138 -3.89 1.06 1.07
C THR A 138 -5.40 1.08 1.22
N LEU A 139 -5.89 1.36 2.43
CA LEU A 139 -7.31 1.55 2.70
C LEU A 139 -7.77 3.00 2.47
N TYR A 140 -6.83 3.93 2.24
CA TYR A 140 -7.10 5.37 2.17
C TYR A 140 -6.91 5.93 0.76
N ARG A 141 -7.95 6.52 0.19
CA ARG A 141 -7.93 7.08 -1.17
C ARG A 141 -6.90 8.21 -1.35
N ALA A 142 -6.68 9.02 -0.31
CA ALA A 142 -5.69 10.09 -0.36
C ALA A 142 -4.26 9.54 -0.41
N GLN A 143 -3.96 8.50 0.39
CA GLN A 143 -2.68 7.80 0.34
C GLN A 143 -2.46 7.11 -1.00
N LEU A 144 -3.51 6.52 -1.57
CA LEU A 144 -3.43 5.91 -2.90
C LEU A 144 -2.98 6.92 -3.97
N ARG A 145 -3.51 8.15 -3.93
CA ARG A 145 -3.10 9.22 -4.88
C ARG A 145 -1.63 9.55 -4.72
N LEU A 146 -1.16 9.76 -3.48
CA LEU A 146 0.26 10.02 -3.20
C LEU A 146 1.17 8.88 -3.68
N LEU A 147 0.79 7.62 -3.43
CA LEU A 147 1.54 6.46 -3.89
C LEU A 147 1.65 6.44 -5.42
N LYS A 148 0.53 6.69 -6.13
CA LYS A 148 0.52 6.74 -7.59
C LYS A 148 1.36 7.88 -8.16
N GLU A 149 1.31 9.07 -7.57
CA GLU A 149 2.11 10.22 -7.98
C GLU A 149 3.61 9.97 -7.78
N LYS A 150 3.99 9.30 -6.70
CA LYS A 150 5.40 9.05 -6.37
C LYS A 150 6.00 7.90 -7.17
N LEU A 151 5.21 6.86 -7.45
CA LEU A 151 5.65 5.64 -8.13
C LEU A 151 5.20 5.65 -9.61
N GLN A 152 5.52 6.75 -10.34
CA GLN A 152 5.15 6.95 -11.76
C GLN A 152 6.32 6.77 -12.74
N ASP A 153 7.50 6.38 -12.25
CA ASP A 153 8.67 6.18 -13.11
C ASP A 153 8.48 4.99 -14.05
N GLU A 154 9.16 4.97 -15.20
CA GLU A 154 9.16 3.86 -16.18
C GLU A 154 9.43 2.48 -15.52
N ARG A 155 10.25 2.46 -14.46
CA ARG A 155 10.54 1.23 -13.69
C ARG A 155 9.34 0.66 -12.95
N HIS A 156 8.33 1.49 -12.67
CA HIS A 156 7.13 1.14 -11.93
C HIS A 156 5.90 0.95 -12.83
N GLU A 157 6.05 0.98 -14.16
CA GLU A 157 4.92 0.98 -15.12
C GLU A 157 3.95 -0.18 -14.90
N ASP A 158 4.48 -1.39 -14.64
CA ASP A 158 3.68 -2.59 -14.40
C ASP A 158 3.25 -2.78 -12.94
N LEU A 159 3.59 -1.84 -12.04
CA LEU A 159 3.26 -1.92 -10.64
C LEU A 159 1.77 -1.62 -10.41
N GLU A 160 1.03 -2.53 -9.79
CA GLU A 160 -0.36 -2.29 -9.46
C GLU A 160 -0.50 -1.57 -8.11
N ILE A 161 -1.02 -0.33 -8.13
CA ILE A 161 -1.26 0.49 -6.94
C ILE A 161 -2.76 0.75 -6.80
N LEU A 162 -3.42 0.07 -5.86
CA LEU A 162 -4.88 0.04 -5.75
C LEU A 162 -5.33 0.10 -4.27
N THR A 163 -6.62 0.40 -4.05
CA THR A 163 -7.24 0.15 -2.75
C THR A 163 -7.57 -1.33 -2.59
N ALA A 164 -7.80 -1.78 -1.35
CA ALA A 164 -8.19 -3.16 -1.06
C ALA A 164 -9.42 -3.60 -1.88
N ASP A 165 -10.41 -2.73 -2.02
CA ASP A 165 -11.63 -3.02 -2.76
C ASP A 165 -11.38 -3.18 -4.28
N GLN A 166 -10.50 -2.34 -4.84
CA GLN A 166 -10.13 -2.41 -6.27
C GLN A 166 -9.25 -3.61 -6.60
N PHE A 167 -8.57 -4.18 -5.61
CA PHE A 167 -7.73 -5.36 -5.78
C PHE A 167 -8.52 -6.68 -5.75
N GLN A 168 -9.83 -6.62 -5.49
CA GLN A 168 -10.67 -7.81 -5.45
C GLN A 168 -10.59 -8.58 -6.78
N GLY A 169 -10.37 -9.89 -6.70
CA GLY A 169 -10.20 -10.76 -7.89
C GLY A 169 -8.80 -10.79 -8.50
N ARG A 170 -7.86 -9.98 -7.99
CA ARG A 170 -6.45 -9.97 -8.41
C ARG A 170 -5.57 -10.60 -7.33
N ASP A 171 -4.38 -11.04 -7.71
CA ASP A 171 -3.35 -11.49 -6.77
C ASP A 171 -1.94 -11.19 -7.32
N LYS A 172 -0.95 -11.10 -6.42
CA LYS A 172 0.45 -10.83 -6.75
C LYS A 172 1.35 -11.72 -5.90
N ASP A 173 2.58 -11.91 -6.33
CA ASP A 173 3.54 -12.68 -5.54
C ASP A 173 3.92 -11.94 -4.25
N CYS A 174 4.07 -10.62 -4.33
CA CYS A 174 4.27 -9.74 -3.18
C CYS A 174 3.20 -8.65 -3.10
N ILE A 175 2.66 -8.44 -1.90
CA ILE A 175 1.79 -7.28 -1.59
C ILE A 175 2.43 -6.45 -0.49
N VAL A 176 2.50 -5.14 -0.71
CA VAL A 176 2.91 -4.14 0.27
C VAL A 176 1.69 -3.32 0.66
N ILE A 177 1.35 -3.28 1.96
CA ILE A 177 0.18 -2.57 2.47
C ILE A 177 0.62 -1.40 3.35
N SER A 178 0.26 -0.17 2.97
CA SER A 178 0.39 1.04 3.79
C SER A 178 -0.86 1.21 4.64
N LEU A 179 -0.71 1.15 5.97
CA LEU A 179 -1.80 1.26 6.94
C LEU A 179 -2.13 2.70 7.30
N VAL A 180 -1.20 3.62 7.04
CA VAL A 180 -1.34 5.09 7.10
C VAL A 180 -1.43 5.65 8.52
N ARG A 181 -2.21 5.02 9.40
CA ARG A 181 -2.53 5.56 10.72
C ARG A 181 -1.32 5.59 11.65
N SER A 182 -0.94 6.82 12.05
CA SER A 182 0.12 7.08 13.02
C SER A 182 -0.11 8.44 13.66
N ASN A 183 -0.70 8.46 14.85
CA ASN A 183 -1.03 9.69 15.58
C ASN A 183 -0.83 9.53 17.08
N LEU A 184 -0.62 10.67 17.78
CA LEU A 184 -0.39 10.70 19.22
C LEU A 184 -1.61 10.25 20.04
N GLU A 185 -2.81 10.39 19.49
CA GLU A 185 -4.05 9.98 20.16
C GLU A 185 -4.31 8.47 20.02
N GLN A 186 -3.46 7.74 19.30
CA GLN A 186 -3.57 6.31 19.02
C GLN A 186 -4.92 5.91 18.41
N LYS A 187 -5.49 6.78 17.55
CA LYS A 187 -6.77 6.53 16.89
C LYS A 187 -6.55 5.85 15.54
N SER A 188 -6.91 4.59 15.45
CA SER A 188 -6.72 3.77 14.23
C SER A 188 -7.71 4.07 13.09
N GLY A 189 -8.79 4.80 13.38
CA GLY A 189 -9.85 5.07 12.40
C GLY A 189 -10.80 3.89 12.17
N SER A 190 -11.92 4.16 11.48
CA SER A 190 -12.96 3.15 11.24
C SER A 190 -12.58 2.09 10.20
N LEU A 191 -11.76 2.45 9.20
CA LEU A 191 -11.41 1.52 8.13
C LEU A 191 -10.60 0.30 8.59
N LEU A 192 -9.72 0.47 9.59
CA LEU A 192 -8.97 -0.65 10.16
C LEU A 192 -9.83 -1.57 11.02
N LYS A 193 -11.01 -1.11 11.48
CA LYS A 193 -11.95 -1.94 12.23
C LYS A 193 -12.68 -2.97 11.36
N GLU A 194 -12.67 -2.81 10.04
CA GLU A 194 -13.30 -3.73 9.11
C GLU A 194 -12.35 -4.91 8.80
N LEU A 195 -12.28 -5.89 9.68
CA LEU A 195 -11.41 -7.07 9.56
C LEU A 195 -11.56 -7.80 8.22
N ARG A 196 -12.77 -7.84 7.65
CA ARG A 196 -13.02 -8.47 6.34
C ARG A 196 -12.24 -7.77 5.22
N ARG A 197 -12.18 -6.43 5.23
CA ARG A 197 -11.42 -5.66 4.22
C ARG A 197 -9.91 -5.85 4.39
N VAL A 198 -9.44 -5.88 5.65
CA VAL A 198 -8.03 -6.19 5.96
C VAL A 198 -7.68 -7.59 5.47
N ASN A 199 -8.54 -8.58 5.72
CA ASN A 199 -8.34 -9.95 5.22
C ASN A 199 -8.32 -10.01 3.69
N VAL A 200 -9.24 -9.31 3.00
CA VAL A 200 -9.22 -9.23 1.53
C VAL A 200 -7.90 -8.67 1.02
N ALA A 201 -7.38 -7.62 1.65
CA ALA A 201 -6.10 -7.03 1.27
C ALA A 201 -4.94 -8.03 1.44
N MET A 202 -4.82 -8.67 2.60
CA MET A 202 -3.74 -9.61 2.90
C MET A 202 -3.76 -10.85 2.02
N THR A 203 -4.97 -11.40 1.74
CA THR A 203 -5.15 -12.61 0.92
C THR A 203 -4.90 -12.38 -0.58
N ARG A 204 -4.47 -11.20 -0.98
CA ARG A 204 -4.00 -10.94 -2.37
C ARG A 204 -2.55 -11.35 -2.57
N ALA A 205 -1.77 -11.48 -1.49
CA ALA A 205 -0.40 -11.93 -1.53
C ALA A 205 -0.33 -13.46 -1.66
N LYS A 206 0.52 -13.97 -2.57
CA LYS A 206 0.79 -15.40 -2.73
C LYS A 206 1.98 -15.84 -1.88
N SER A 207 3.09 -15.11 -1.96
CA SER A 207 4.41 -15.51 -1.48
C SER A 207 4.96 -14.62 -0.39
N LYS A 208 4.65 -13.32 -0.44
CA LYS A 208 5.16 -12.33 0.52
C LYS A 208 4.15 -11.24 0.81
N LEU A 209 3.99 -10.93 2.09
CA LEU A 209 3.15 -9.86 2.60
C LEU A 209 4.00 -8.91 3.46
N ILE A 210 4.03 -7.63 3.09
CA ILE A 210 4.69 -6.57 3.85
C ILE A 210 3.61 -5.60 4.33
N LEU A 211 3.47 -5.47 5.63
CA LEU A 211 2.58 -4.51 6.27
C LEU A 211 3.42 -3.37 6.83
N ILE A 212 3.06 -2.11 6.57
CA ILE A 212 3.78 -0.93 7.05
C ILE A 212 2.84 -0.13 7.94
N GLY A 213 3.23 0.12 9.20
CA GLY A 213 2.35 0.82 10.12
C GLY A 213 2.97 1.13 11.49
N SER A 214 2.27 1.96 12.26
CA SER A 214 2.55 2.21 13.66
C SER A 214 1.82 1.18 14.53
N ARG A 215 2.57 0.26 15.15
CA ARG A 215 2.01 -0.73 16.08
C ARG A 215 1.20 -0.06 17.20
N LYS A 216 1.75 1.00 17.80
CA LYS A 216 1.10 1.73 18.90
C LYS A 216 -0.28 2.26 18.50
N THR A 217 -0.39 2.85 17.30
CA THR A 217 -1.65 3.44 16.85
C THR A 217 -2.70 2.37 16.50
N ILE A 218 -2.31 1.32 15.79
CA ILE A 218 -3.29 0.33 15.31
C ILE A 218 -3.72 -0.66 16.40
N SER A 219 -2.89 -0.91 17.43
CA SER A 219 -3.24 -1.78 18.57
C SER A 219 -4.35 -1.20 19.46
N SER A 220 -4.79 0.03 19.20
CA SER A 220 -5.93 0.63 19.94
C SER A 220 -7.29 -0.02 19.65
N VAL A 221 -7.37 -0.89 18.65
CA VAL A 221 -8.57 -1.66 18.31
C VAL A 221 -8.40 -3.08 18.85
N PRO A 222 -9.30 -3.59 19.72
CA PRO A 222 -9.12 -4.89 20.37
C PRO A 222 -8.92 -6.07 19.41
N GLU A 223 -9.62 -6.07 18.28
CA GLU A 223 -9.49 -7.13 17.27
C GLU A 223 -8.12 -7.07 16.57
N ILE A 224 -7.60 -5.86 16.36
CA ILE A 224 -6.28 -5.64 15.76
C ILE A 224 -5.17 -5.89 16.78
N GLU A 225 -5.40 -5.61 18.06
CA GLU A 225 -4.46 -5.96 19.13
C GLU A 225 -4.16 -7.47 19.13
N LYS A 226 -5.19 -8.32 19.03
CA LYS A 226 -5.01 -9.77 18.91
C LYS A 226 -4.24 -10.17 17.65
N PHE A 227 -4.50 -9.49 16.54
CA PHE A 227 -3.75 -9.70 15.29
C PHE A 227 -2.26 -9.30 15.45
N ILE A 228 -1.97 -8.18 16.10
CA ILE A 228 -0.60 -7.76 16.40
C ILE A 228 0.10 -8.74 17.35
N ALA A 229 -0.62 -9.27 18.35
CA ALA A 229 -0.09 -10.32 19.24
C ALA A 229 0.32 -11.57 18.45
N LEU A 230 -0.51 -12.02 17.50
CA LEU A 230 -0.15 -13.12 16.59
C LEU A 230 1.13 -12.81 15.80
N LEU A 231 1.25 -11.60 15.21
CA LEU A 231 2.45 -11.21 14.48
C LEU A 231 3.70 -11.23 15.37
N GLN A 232 3.56 -10.82 16.62
CA GLN A 232 4.64 -10.82 17.60
C GLN A 232 5.05 -12.25 18.00
N ASP A 233 4.09 -13.12 18.28
CA ASP A 233 4.33 -14.52 18.66
C ASP A 233 5.03 -15.30 17.54
N ARG A 234 4.74 -14.95 16.28
CA ARG A 234 5.38 -15.52 15.10
C ARG A 234 6.74 -14.89 14.75
N GLY A 235 7.16 -13.83 15.43
CA GLY A 235 8.39 -13.10 15.10
C GLY A 235 8.31 -12.34 13.77
N TRP A 236 7.11 -11.94 13.33
CA TRP A 236 6.88 -11.27 12.06
C TRP A 236 6.91 -9.72 12.15
N ILE A 237 7.08 -9.18 13.36
CA ILE A 237 7.29 -7.74 13.56
C ILE A 237 8.78 -7.42 13.38
N TYR A 238 9.05 -6.46 12.51
CA TYR A 238 10.38 -5.92 12.25
C TYR A 238 10.42 -4.47 12.71
N GLU A 239 11.25 -4.20 13.74
CA GLU A 239 11.40 -2.87 14.31
C GLU A 239 12.39 -2.05 13.47
N LEU A 240 11.91 -0.98 12.83
CA LEU A 240 12.76 -0.06 12.08
C LEU A 240 13.50 0.89 13.03
N SER A 241 14.83 1.02 12.85
CA SER A 241 15.64 1.97 13.61
C SER A 241 15.35 3.42 13.20
N ALA A 242 15.60 4.39 14.05
CA ALA A 242 15.30 5.81 13.78
C ALA A 242 15.93 6.36 12.49
N ASN A 243 17.05 5.78 12.04
CA ASN A 243 17.80 6.20 10.85
C ASN A 243 17.64 5.26 9.64
N PHE A 244 16.69 4.35 9.66
CA PHE A 244 16.53 3.32 8.64
C PHE A 244 16.35 3.86 7.21
N LEU A 245 15.72 5.04 7.05
CA LEU A 245 15.55 5.68 5.74
C LEU A 245 16.87 6.07 5.09
N GLN A 246 17.92 6.23 5.88
CA GLN A 246 19.27 6.54 5.39
C GLN A 246 20.06 5.29 4.99
N ALA A 247 19.53 4.09 5.23
CA ALA A 247 20.24 2.84 4.99
C ALA A 247 20.55 2.60 3.51
N TYR A 248 19.66 3.02 2.63
CA TYR A 248 19.77 2.78 1.19
C TYR A 248 19.50 4.05 0.38
N VAL A 249 20.25 4.21 -0.72
CA VAL A 249 20.02 5.24 -1.73
C VAL A 249 19.92 4.55 -3.09
N PHE A 250 18.71 4.50 -3.63
CA PHE A 250 18.44 3.97 -4.96
C PHE A 250 18.51 5.06 -6.02
N PRO A 251 18.91 4.74 -7.27
CA PRO A 251 18.93 5.70 -8.37
C PRO A 251 17.53 6.24 -8.62
N SER A 252 17.35 7.57 -8.59
CA SER A 252 16.11 8.21 -9.05
C SER A 252 16.17 8.45 -10.55
N THR A 253 15.19 7.96 -11.31
CA THR A 253 15.05 8.19 -12.75
C THR A 253 14.37 9.52 -13.10
N SER A 254 14.34 10.49 -12.19
CA SER A 254 13.68 11.77 -12.45
C SER A 254 14.39 12.60 -13.50
N LYS A 255 13.92 12.53 -14.75
CA LYS A 255 14.19 13.51 -15.82
C LYS A 255 13.58 14.90 -15.56
N VAL A 256 12.95 15.14 -14.40
CA VAL A 256 12.16 16.36 -14.14
C VAL A 256 12.94 17.49 -13.43
N GLN A 257 14.14 17.24 -12.92
CA GLN A 257 14.89 18.32 -12.22
C GLN A 257 15.82 19.16 -13.10
N ALA A 258 15.98 18.87 -14.38
CA ALA A 258 16.87 19.64 -15.26
C ALA A 258 16.23 20.90 -15.92
N SER A 259 14.96 21.19 -15.69
CA SER A 259 14.27 22.31 -16.34
C SER A 259 13.95 23.51 -15.42
N CYS A 260 14.19 23.43 -14.12
CA CYS A 260 13.94 24.55 -13.21
C CYS A 260 15.15 25.45 -12.95
N ASP A 261 16.39 24.99 -13.13
CA ASP A 261 17.60 25.76 -12.79
C ASP A 261 18.15 26.64 -13.92
N LYS A 262 17.52 26.65 -15.11
CA LYS A 262 17.94 27.49 -16.25
C LYS A 262 17.14 28.78 -16.46
N LYS A 263 16.26 29.19 -15.55
CA LYS A 263 15.46 30.42 -15.68
C LYS A 263 15.77 31.53 -14.65
N LEU A 264 16.88 31.46 -13.97
CA LEU A 264 17.29 32.50 -12.98
C LEU A 264 18.65 33.14 -13.29
N SER A 265 19.01 33.30 -14.55
CA SER A 265 20.10 34.18 -14.94
C SER A 265 19.82 34.81 -16.29
N GLY A 266 19.11 35.90 -16.29
CA GLY A 266 18.82 36.70 -17.47
C GLY A 266 18.26 38.04 -17.08
N ASN A 267 19.15 38.93 -16.63
CA ASN A 267 18.91 40.38 -16.47
C ASN A 267 18.60 40.98 -17.83
N THR A 268 17.41 41.54 -18.05
CA THR A 268 17.21 42.65 -19.00
C THR A 268 16.01 43.52 -18.59
N LYS A 269 16.27 44.81 -18.56
CA LYS A 269 15.42 45.95 -18.15
C LYS A 269 14.14 46.10 -18.99
N PRO A 270 13.10 46.73 -18.43
CA PRO A 270 11.82 46.88 -19.12
C PRO A 270 11.87 48.05 -20.13
N LYS A 271 11.36 47.80 -21.36
CA LYS A 271 10.96 48.87 -22.30
C LYS A 271 9.44 49.01 -22.26
N VAL A 272 9.05 50.17 -21.79
CA VAL A 272 7.68 50.73 -21.90
C VAL A 272 7.39 51.00 -23.36
N LYS A 273 6.25 50.53 -23.87
CA LYS A 273 5.53 51.13 -25.01
C LYS A 273 4.02 51.04 -24.81
N SER A 274 3.47 52.20 -25.07
CA SER A 274 2.16 52.75 -25.04
C SER A 274 1.02 51.95 -25.68
N ILE A 275 -0.08 52.12 -25.03
CA ILE A 275 -1.52 51.97 -25.30
C ILE A 275 -1.91 52.20 -26.77
N ASP A 276 -2.73 51.32 -27.32
CA ASP A 276 -3.81 51.74 -28.23
C ASP A 276 -5.05 50.83 -28.01
N ALA A 277 -6.14 51.56 -27.79
CA ALA A 277 -7.47 51.01 -27.63
C ALA A 277 -8.12 50.90 -28.99
N ASN A 278 -8.73 49.80 -29.32
CA ASN A 278 -10.09 49.74 -29.87
C ASN A 278 -10.52 48.33 -30.33
N SER A 279 -11.75 48.11 -30.00
CA SER A 279 -12.79 47.38 -30.72
C SER A 279 -12.99 45.88 -30.46
N LYS A 280 -14.03 45.60 -29.92
CA LYS A 280 -15.34 45.03 -30.28
C LYS A 280 -15.83 43.92 -29.38
N ILE A 281 -16.83 44.29 -28.68
CA ILE A 281 -17.84 43.49 -28.00
C ILE A 281 -18.48 42.48 -28.97
N LEU A 282 -18.53 41.20 -28.63
CA LEU A 282 -19.55 40.31 -29.13
C LEU A 282 -20.17 39.51 -27.98
N ARG A 283 -21.49 39.60 -27.93
CA ARG A 283 -22.41 39.20 -26.88
C ARG A 283 -22.58 37.69 -26.76
N ASN A 284 -22.63 37.25 -25.52
CA ASN A 284 -23.17 35.94 -25.10
C ASN A 284 -24.65 35.81 -25.41
N LYS A 285 -25.05 34.64 -25.91
CA LYS A 285 -26.43 34.14 -25.83
C LYS A 285 -26.45 32.84 -25.01
N PRO A 286 -27.46 32.63 -24.16
CA PRO A 286 -27.57 31.46 -23.31
C PRO A 286 -28.20 30.28 -24.07
N ILE A 287 -27.72 29.07 -23.78
CA ILE A 287 -28.32 27.81 -24.29
C ILE A 287 -29.31 27.31 -23.24
N THR A 288 -30.56 27.23 -23.68
CA THR A 288 -31.72 26.68 -22.98
C THR A 288 -31.68 25.15 -22.92
N ARG A 289 -32.09 24.64 -21.76
CA ARG A 289 -32.46 23.23 -21.53
C ARG A 289 -33.63 22.84 -22.43
N GLN A 290 -33.53 21.67 -23.06
CA GLN A 290 -34.72 20.89 -23.43
C GLN A 290 -34.48 19.40 -23.18
N ALA A 291 -35.49 18.82 -22.57
CA ALA A 291 -35.65 17.45 -22.13
C ALA A 291 -35.56 16.43 -23.27
N VAL A 292 -35.04 15.25 -22.93
CA VAL A 292 -35.41 14.03 -23.65
C VAL A 292 -35.88 13.03 -22.59
N SER A 293 -37.21 12.82 -22.62
CA SER A 293 -37.87 11.62 -22.16
C SER A 293 -37.82 10.59 -23.32
N GLU A 294 -37.90 9.31 -22.95
CA GLU A 294 -38.11 8.12 -23.80
C GLU A 294 -36.85 7.44 -24.39
N LEU A 295 -36.39 6.41 -23.73
CA LEU A 295 -36.53 4.96 -24.01
C LEU A 295 -35.79 4.17 -22.95
#